data_45dcbd243709f06750354e29ca5e973d
#
_entry.id   45dcbd243709f06750354e29ca5e973d
#
_cell.length_a   1.000
_cell.length_b   1.000
_cell.length_c   1.000
_cell.angle_alpha   90.00
_cell.angle_beta   90.00
_cell.angle_gamma   90.00
#
_symmetry.space_group_name_H-M   'P 1'
#
loop_
_entity.id
_entity.type
_entity.pdbx_description
1 polymer ?
#
loop_
_entity_poly.entity_id
_entity_poly.type
_entity_poly.pdbx_seq_one_letter_code
_entity_poly.pdbx_strand_id
1 'polypeptide(L)'
;MRAMQTVFAALVLCAGQAFGQTIAEGPVATNSPPPTIENEARKWSFSAAAMGYLVPDSRDYVQPTITADRGWLHLEARYNYENLETGSAWLGYNFSGGNKLAWEFTPMLGGVFGHTTGIAPGYKGSLSWWKLGLYSEGEYVLDTGDSSGNFLYNWSELTLAPVEWLRFGLVTQRTRAYQTDRDVQRGLLVGFSYKKLSFTAYVFNPDESRPTLVLAAGMQF
;
A
#
# COMPACT_ATOMS: atom_id res chain seq x y z
N MET A 1 2.52 17.96 -26.45
CA MET A 1 2.16 16.58 -26.83
C MET A 1 3.35 15.61 -26.98
N ARG A 2 4.59 15.94 -26.61
CA ARG A 2 5.76 15.02 -26.73
C ARG A 2 6.27 14.43 -25.40
N ALA A 3 5.77 14.85 -24.25
CA ALA A 3 6.20 14.35 -22.92
C ALA A 3 5.47 13.07 -22.46
N MET A 4 4.34 12.71 -23.08
CA MET A 4 3.49 11.60 -22.64
C MET A 4 3.97 10.20 -23.10
N GLN A 5 4.91 10.11 -24.03
CA GLN A 5 5.39 8.81 -24.56
C GLN A 5 6.56 8.19 -23.76
N THR A 6 7.25 8.97 -22.96
CA THR A 6 8.46 8.49 -22.24
C THR A 6 8.16 7.85 -20.88
N VAL A 7 7.01 8.12 -20.28
CA VAL A 7 6.62 7.60 -18.95
C VAL A 7 6.11 6.15 -19.04
N PHE A 8 5.52 5.75 -20.17
CA PHE A 8 4.96 4.41 -20.35
C PHE A 8 5.99 3.27 -20.49
N ALA A 9 7.21 3.59 -20.90
CA ALA A 9 8.24 2.56 -21.13
C ALA A 9 9.02 2.17 -19.87
N ALA A 10 9.01 2.98 -18.83
CA ALA A 10 9.73 2.70 -17.57
C ALA A 10 8.89 1.91 -16.55
N LEU A 11 7.59 1.80 -16.74
CA LEU A 11 6.66 1.16 -15.78
C LEU A 11 6.59 -0.37 -15.90
N VAL A 12 7.30 -0.97 -16.85
CA VAL A 12 7.21 -2.43 -17.11
C VAL A 12 8.16 -3.25 -16.23
N LEU A 13 9.05 -2.64 -15.45
CA LEU A 13 10.16 -3.37 -14.80
C LEU A 13 10.26 -3.25 -13.27
N CYS A 14 9.29 -2.66 -12.57
CA CYS A 14 9.31 -2.70 -11.09
C CYS A 14 7.89 -2.88 -10.56
N ALA A 15 7.61 -4.07 -10.11
CA ALA A 15 6.34 -4.48 -9.54
C ALA A 15 6.51 -4.82 -8.08
N GLY A 16 5.67 -4.49 -7.24
CA GLY A 16 4.92 -5.19 -6.43
C GLY A 16 4.33 -4.68 -5.19
N GLN A 17 3.18 -4.73 -4.83
CA GLN A 17 2.55 -5.19 -3.61
C GLN A 17 1.06 -5.16 -3.64
N ALA A 18 0.55 -6.11 -3.43
CA ALA A 18 0.10 -7.19 -2.63
C ALA A 18 -0.68 -6.77 -1.40
N PHE A 19 -1.95 -6.82 -1.49
CA PHE A 19 -2.77 -7.21 -0.37
C PHE A 19 -2.80 -8.74 -0.36
N GLY A 20 -2.10 -9.34 0.60
CA GLY A 20 -2.18 -10.77 0.84
C GLY A 20 -3.57 -11.14 1.34
N GLN A 21 -4.53 -11.26 0.45
CA GLN A 21 -5.65 -12.14 0.71
C GLN A 21 -5.15 -13.54 0.47
N THR A 22 -4.68 -14.19 1.52
CA THR A 22 -4.62 -15.65 1.57
C THR A 22 -6.06 -16.12 1.57
N ILE A 23 -6.64 -16.32 0.39
CA ILE A 23 -7.91 -17.03 0.26
C ILE A 23 -7.60 -18.45 0.69
N ALA A 24 -8.14 -18.85 1.85
CA ALA A 24 -8.08 -20.23 2.32
C ALA A 24 -8.70 -21.12 1.25
N GLU A 25 -7.86 -21.86 0.52
CA GLU A 25 -8.31 -22.99 -0.29
C GLU A 25 -9.04 -23.97 0.61
N GLY A 26 -10.26 -24.31 0.24
CA GLY A 26 -11.01 -25.36 0.90
C GLY A 26 -10.23 -26.68 0.88
N PRO A 27 -10.43 -27.57 1.84
CA PRO A 27 -9.58 -28.74 2.07
C PRO A 27 -9.70 -29.71 0.89
N VAL A 28 -8.73 -29.70 -0.01
CA VAL A 28 -8.42 -30.86 -0.84
C VAL A 28 -7.68 -31.82 0.10
N ALA A 29 -8.30 -32.95 0.41
CA ALA A 29 -7.73 -34.00 1.22
C ALA A 29 -6.52 -34.63 0.51
N THR A 30 -5.36 -34.08 0.72
CA THR A 30 -4.09 -34.73 0.45
C THR A 30 -3.53 -35.27 1.78
N ASN A 31 -3.22 -36.57 1.82
CA ASN A 31 -2.60 -37.27 2.97
C ASN A 31 -1.13 -36.82 3.20
N SER A 32 -0.82 -35.56 3.09
CA SER A 32 0.45 -34.98 3.49
C SER A 32 0.27 -34.40 4.90
N PRO A 33 1.22 -34.61 5.83
CA PRO A 33 1.15 -33.98 7.15
C PRO A 33 1.07 -32.46 6.96
N PRO A 34 0.23 -31.77 7.74
CA PRO A 34 0.11 -30.32 7.61
C PRO A 34 1.48 -29.67 7.77
N PRO A 35 1.84 -28.70 6.94
CA PRO A 35 3.10 -27.98 7.09
C PRO A 35 3.13 -27.39 8.49
N THR A 36 4.17 -27.66 9.23
CA THR A 36 4.33 -27.18 10.60
C THR A 36 4.43 -25.65 10.51
N ILE A 37 3.47 -24.94 11.13
CA ILE A 37 3.36 -23.46 11.18
C ILE A 37 4.73 -22.80 11.54
N GLU A 38 5.55 -23.49 12.29
CA GLU A 38 6.88 -23.07 12.71
C GLU A 38 7.92 -22.94 11.57
N ASN A 39 7.74 -23.63 10.45
CA ASN A 39 8.68 -23.57 9.31
C ASN A 39 8.38 -22.42 8.34
N GLU A 40 7.15 -21.97 8.21
CA GLU A 40 6.80 -20.82 7.37
C GLU A 40 7.20 -19.49 8.05
N ALA A 41 7.04 -19.38 9.36
CA ALA A 41 7.47 -18.21 10.13
C ALA A 41 8.98 -17.90 10.07
N ARG A 42 9.79 -18.80 9.53
CA ARG A 42 11.25 -18.64 9.39
C ARG A 42 11.69 -18.15 8.01
N LYS A 43 10.82 -18.15 7.02
CA LYS A 43 11.15 -17.70 5.66
C LYS A 43 10.95 -16.20 5.52
N TRP A 44 11.84 -15.56 4.75
CA TRP A 44 11.63 -14.20 4.32
C TRP A 44 10.59 -14.17 3.19
N SER A 45 9.69 -13.23 3.26
CA SER A 45 8.79 -12.81 2.19
C SER A 45 9.17 -11.40 1.79
N PHE A 46 9.34 -11.17 0.52
CA PHE A 46 9.66 -9.85 0.00
C PHE A 46 8.54 -9.36 -0.90
N SER A 47 8.42 -8.07 -0.94
CA SER A 47 7.53 -7.44 -1.88
C SER A 47 8.06 -6.09 -2.34
N ALA A 48 7.66 -5.67 -3.49
CA ALA A 48 8.01 -4.36 -4.01
C ALA A 48 6.81 -3.70 -4.71
N ALA A 49 6.53 -2.38 -4.51
CA ALA A 49 5.41 -1.63 -5.07
C ALA A 49 5.83 -0.36 -5.79
N ALA A 50 5.02 0.07 -6.74
CA ALA A 50 5.11 1.41 -7.30
C ALA A 50 3.71 1.95 -7.58
N MET A 51 3.44 3.17 -7.11
CA MET A 51 2.26 3.95 -7.45
C MET A 51 2.69 5.13 -8.32
N GLY A 52 2.11 5.26 -9.51
CA GLY A 52 2.27 6.43 -10.39
C GLY A 52 1.09 7.38 -10.18
N TYR A 53 1.36 8.56 -9.70
CA TYR A 53 0.39 9.63 -9.48
C TYR A 53 0.37 10.56 -10.69
N LEU A 54 -0.79 10.71 -11.29
CA LEU A 54 -1.10 11.68 -12.35
C LEU A 54 -1.96 12.77 -11.73
N VAL A 55 -1.32 13.85 -11.31
CA VAL A 55 -1.94 14.91 -10.51
C VAL A 55 -2.23 16.13 -11.40
N PRO A 56 -3.51 16.52 -11.58
CA PRO A 56 -3.85 17.72 -12.34
C PRO A 56 -3.18 18.97 -11.76
N ASP A 57 -2.66 19.80 -12.65
CA ASP A 57 -2.03 21.09 -12.33
C ASP A 57 -0.82 21.01 -11.37
N SER A 58 -0.27 19.80 -11.18
CA SER A 58 0.90 19.53 -10.36
C SER A 58 1.88 18.61 -11.10
N ARG A 59 3.00 18.30 -10.47
CA ARG A 59 4.01 17.37 -11.01
C ARG A 59 3.55 15.93 -10.81
N ASP A 60 3.56 15.13 -11.86
CA ASP A 60 3.45 13.68 -11.75
C ASP A 60 4.65 13.09 -11.01
N TYR A 61 4.41 12.06 -10.23
CA TYR A 61 5.48 11.39 -9.48
C TYR A 61 5.23 9.89 -9.31
N VAL A 62 6.26 9.17 -8.96
CA VAL A 62 6.22 7.74 -8.65
C VAL A 62 6.59 7.54 -7.17
N GLN A 63 5.86 6.66 -6.53
CA GLN A 63 5.98 6.30 -5.12
C GLN A 63 6.33 4.81 -5.00
N PRO A 64 7.62 4.44 -5.00
CA PRO A 64 8.05 3.07 -4.81
C PRO A 64 8.09 2.71 -3.31
N THR A 65 7.78 1.45 -3.03
CA THR A 65 7.83 0.84 -1.70
C THR A 65 8.43 -0.56 -1.82
N ILE A 66 9.28 -0.96 -0.88
CA ILE A 66 9.81 -2.31 -0.76
C ILE A 66 9.60 -2.79 0.66
N THR A 67 9.13 -4.04 0.83
CA THR A 67 9.00 -4.65 2.15
C THR A 67 9.75 -5.97 2.26
N ALA A 68 10.09 -6.33 3.49
CA ALA A 68 10.65 -7.62 3.84
C ALA A 68 10.05 -8.07 5.18
N ASP A 69 9.38 -9.23 5.18
CA ASP A 69 8.70 -9.79 6.33
C ASP A 69 9.31 -11.11 6.74
N ARG A 70 9.43 -11.35 8.06
CA ARG A 70 9.85 -12.62 8.60
C ARG A 70 9.19 -12.88 9.97
N GLY A 71 8.14 -13.68 9.95
CA GLY A 71 7.32 -13.91 11.14
C GLY A 71 6.75 -12.59 11.66
N TRP A 72 7.14 -12.21 12.87
CA TRP A 72 6.69 -10.95 13.49
C TRP A 72 7.40 -9.69 12.95
N LEU A 73 8.56 -9.84 12.32
CA LEU A 73 9.37 -8.72 11.88
C LEU A 73 8.84 -8.19 10.53
N HIS A 74 8.60 -6.88 10.47
CA HIS A 74 8.28 -6.12 9.27
C HIS A 74 9.35 -5.04 9.04
N LEU A 75 9.92 -5.01 7.85
CA LEU A 75 10.82 -3.97 7.39
C LEU A 75 10.25 -3.35 6.11
N GLU A 76 10.31 -2.04 6.00
CA GLU A 76 9.81 -1.35 4.81
C GLU A 76 10.71 -0.14 4.48
N ALA A 77 10.87 0.14 3.18
CA ALA A 77 11.49 1.33 2.66
C ALA A 77 10.58 1.97 1.61
N ARG A 78 10.45 3.30 1.67
CA ARG A 78 9.57 4.10 0.80
C ARG A 78 10.30 5.30 0.22
N TYR A 79 9.81 5.79 -0.90
CA TYR A 79 10.23 7.06 -1.49
C TYR A 79 9.04 7.82 -2.06
N ASN A 80 9.02 9.14 -1.90
CA ASN A 80 7.92 10.03 -2.25
C ASN A 80 6.59 9.69 -1.55
N TYR A 81 6.63 9.01 -0.41
CA TYR A 81 5.44 8.54 0.28
C TYR A 81 4.90 9.58 1.25
N GLU A 82 5.71 10.01 2.18
CA GLU A 82 5.38 11.01 3.19
C GLU A 82 5.34 12.42 2.58
N ASN A 83 6.29 12.70 1.69
CA ASN A 83 6.36 13.94 0.92
C ASN A 83 7.19 13.70 -0.35
N LEU A 84 7.14 14.61 -1.32
CA LEU A 84 8.02 14.56 -2.50
C LEU A 84 9.49 14.69 -2.10
N GLU A 85 10.37 14.03 -2.84
CA GLU A 85 11.84 14.03 -2.61
C GLU A 85 12.22 13.60 -1.19
N THR A 86 11.41 12.70 -0.61
CA THR A 86 11.55 12.20 0.75
C THR A 86 11.59 10.68 0.72
N GLY A 87 12.57 10.11 1.41
CA GLY A 87 12.67 8.67 1.66
C GLY A 87 12.35 8.33 3.10
N SER A 88 11.95 7.09 3.36
CA SER A 88 11.74 6.60 4.72
C SER A 88 12.12 5.13 4.85
N ALA A 89 12.49 4.75 6.07
CA ALA A 89 12.77 3.38 6.45
C ALA A 89 12.02 3.04 7.74
N TRP A 90 11.39 1.85 7.77
CA TRP A 90 10.43 1.47 8.79
C TRP A 90 10.75 0.12 9.40
N LEU A 91 10.49 0.03 10.70
CA LEU A 91 10.52 -1.20 11.49
C LEU A 91 9.14 -1.40 12.10
N GLY A 92 8.54 -2.56 11.89
CA GLY A 92 7.22 -2.92 12.38
C GLY A 92 7.17 -4.29 13.03
N TYR A 93 6.07 -4.55 13.72
CA TYR A 93 5.75 -5.83 14.35
C TYR A 93 4.41 -6.36 13.81
N ASN A 94 4.44 -7.49 13.13
CA ASN A 94 3.24 -8.12 12.54
C ASN A 94 2.46 -8.92 13.58
N PHE A 95 1.20 -8.56 13.77
CA PHE A 95 0.19 -9.34 14.46
C PHE A 95 -0.83 -9.82 13.45
N SER A 96 -1.28 -11.06 13.59
CA SER A 96 -2.37 -11.58 12.74
C SER A 96 -3.21 -12.58 13.50
N GLY A 97 -4.45 -12.76 13.07
CA GLY A 97 -5.34 -13.72 13.72
C GLY A 97 -6.72 -13.78 13.04
N GLY A 98 -7.59 -14.59 13.65
CA GLY A 98 -8.95 -14.80 13.20
C GLY A 98 -9.09 -15.93 12.16
N ASN A 99 -10.31 -16.44 12.01
CA ASN A 99 -10.64 -17.51 11.08
C ASN A 99 -11.65 -17.02 10.03
N LYS A 100 -12.90 -16.74 10.46
CA LYS A 100 -13.94 -16.20 9.55
C LYS A 100 -13.74 -14.71 9.27
N LEU A 101 -13.26 -13.97 10.26
CA LEU A 101 -12.79 -12.61 10.16
C LEU A 101 -11.28 -12.65 10.36
N ALA A 102 -10.54 -12.68 9.27
CA ALA A 102 -9.08 -12.59 9.33
C ALA A 102 -8.66 -11.13 9.51
N TRP A 103 -7.65 -10.90 10.33
CA TRP A 103 -7.10 -9.58 10.57
C TRP A 103 -5.58 -9.59 10.66
N GLU A 104 -4.98 -8.51 10.23
CA GLU A 104 -3.56 -8.22 10.40
C GLU A 104 -3.43 -6.80 10.95
N PHE A 105 -2.44 -6.58 11.80
CA PHE A 105 -2.10 -5.28 12.35
C PHE A 105 -0.61 -5.17 12.57
N THR A 106 0.00 -4.14 12.01
CA THR A 106 1.44 -3.89 12.06
C THR A 106 1.68 -2.47 12.56
N PRO A 107 1.82 -2.26 13.87
CA PRO A 107 2.38 -1.02 14.38
C PRO A 107 3.84 -0.89 13.94
N MET A 108 4.26 0.31 13.59
CA MET A 108 5.58 0.55 13.03
C MET A 108 6.14 1.91 13.42
N LEU A 109 7.46 2.03 13.38
CA LEU A 109 8.18 3.27 13.60
C LEU A 109 9.11 3.51 12.42
N GLY A 110 9.04 4.70 11.83
CA GLY A 110 9.84 5.11 10.68
C GLY A 110 10.78 6.25 10.99
N GLY A 111 11.93 6.24 10.30
CA GLY A 111 12.79 7.40 10.12
C GLY A 111 12.55 7.98 8.73
N VAL A 112 12.28 9.28 8.65
CA VAL A 112 11.98 10.03 7.43
C VAL A 112 13.15 10.95 7.13
N PHE A 113 13.59 11.04 5.88
CA PHE A 113 14.76 11.79 5.46
C PHE A 113 14.64 12.33 4.03
N GLY A 114 15.22 13.48 3.78
CA GLY A 114 15.16 14.17 2.48
C GLY A 114 14.54 15.55 2.61
N HIS A 115 13.58 15.88 1.76
CA HIS A 115 12.88 17.17 1.85
C HIS A 115 12.14 17.35 3.19
N THR A 116 11.57 16.26 3.72
CA THR A 116 11.09 16.18 5.11
C THR A 116 12.03 15.28 5.90
N THR A 117 12.38 15.66 7.13
CA THR A 117 13.24 14.87 8.00
C THR A 117 12.59 14.73 9.37
N GLY A 118 12.43 13.48 9.85
CA GLY A 118 11.73 13.29 11.10
C GLY A 118 11.61 11.84 11.54
N ILE A 119 10.76 11.63 12.53
CA ILE A 119 10.37 10.32 13.04
C ILE A 119 8.86 10.19 12.83
N ALA A 120 8.40 9.00 12.44
CA ALA A 120 7.00 8.75 12.19
C ALA A 120 6.54 7.46 12.88
N PRO A 121 5.76 7.53 13.97
CA PRO A 121 4.93 6.41 14.38
C PRO A 121 3.82 6.18 13.37
N GLY A 122 3.59 4.90 13.01
CA GLY A 122 2.61 4.52 12.02
C GLY A 122 2.02 3.14 12.26
N TYR A 123 1.10 2.77 11.40
CA TYR A 123 0.46 1.45 11.41
C TYR A 123 0.03 1.04 10.01
N LYS A 124 -0.08 -0.28 9.82
CA LYS A 124 -0.87 -0.92 8.76
C LYS A 124 -1.87 -1.86 9.41
N GLY A 125 -3.04 -1.99 8.82
CA GLY A 125 -4.05 -2.91 9.30
C GLY A 125 -4.97 -3.39 8.19
N SER A 126 -5.35 -4.65 8.26
CA SER A 126 -6.33 -5.24 7.34
C SER A 126 -7.37 -6.07 8.10
N LEU A 127 -8.58 -6.09 7.55
CA LEU A 127 -9.66 -6.98 7.96
C LEU A 127 -10.24 -7.63 6.70
N SER A 128 -10.40 -8.93 6.72
CA SER A 128 -10.99 -9.68 5.62
C SER A 128 -12.11 -10.57 6.13
N TRP A 129 -13.30 -10.41 5.55
CA TRP A 129 -14.46 -11.20 5.87
C TRP A 129 -15.21 -11.57 4.58
N TRP A 130 -15.25 -12.88 4.28
CA TRP A 130 -15.84 -13.41 3.06
C TRP A 130 -15.21 -12.73 1.83
N LYS A 131 -15.97 -11.91 1.08
CA LYS A 131 -15.50 -11.15 -0.09
C LYS A 131 -15.20 -9.67 0.21
N LEU A 132 -15.39 -9.24 1.44
CA LEU A 132 -15.13 -7.88 1.87
C LEU A 132 -13.74 -7.76 2.47
N GLY A 133 -13.04 -6.70 2.10
CA GLY A 133 -11.75 -6.32 2.64
C GLY A 133 -11.75 -4.87 3.10
N LEU A 134 -11.21 -4.62 4.27
CA LEU A 134 -10.87 -3.29 4.76
C LEU A 134 -9.35 -3.24 4.93
N TYR A 135 -8.71 -2.25 4.37
CA TYR A 135 -7.32 -1.92 4.61
C TYR A 135 -7.20 -0.49 5.11
N SER A 136 -6.31 -0.26 6.03
CA SER A 136 -5.94 1.08 6.46
C SER A 136 -4.47 1.13 6.84
N GLU A 137 -3.81 2.18 6.45
CA GLU A 137 -2.49 2.56 6.93
C GLU A 137 -2.48 4.04 7.27
N GLY A 138 -1.62 4.40 8.20
CA GLY A 138 -1.49 5.79 8.60
C GLY A 138 -0.24 6.02 9.42
N GLU A 139 0.21 7.25 9.42
CA GLU A 139 1.38 7.68 10.15
C GLU A 139 1.27 9.15 10.54
N TYR A 140 1.93 9.51 11.61
CA TYR A 140 2.09 10.90 12.01
C TYR A 140 3.57 11.28 11.93
N VAL A 141 3.91 12.10 10.97
CA VAL A 141 5.28 12.57 10.79
C VAL A 141 5.57 13.73 11.73
N LEU A 142 6.53 13.50 12.63
CA LEU A 142 7.11 14.52 13.51
C LEU A 142 8.34 15.09 12.78
N ASP A 143 8.17 16.24 12.16
CA ASP A 143 9.27 16.92 11.47
C ASP A 143 10.25 17.49 12.50
N THR A 144 11.51 17.08 12.43
CA THR A 144 12.56 17.53 13.34
C THR A 144 13.24 18.82 12.88
N GLY A 145 13.02 19.26 11.64
CA GLY A 145 13.51 20.52 11.10
C GLY A 145 12.61 21.71 11.43
N ASP A 146 11.30 21.50 11.32
CA ASP A 146 10.27 22.50 11.60
C ASP A 146 9.00 21.85 12.16
N SER A 147 8.65 22.16 13.41
CA SER A 147 7.46 21.61 14.05
C SER A 147 6.12 21.99 13.36
N SER A 148 6.11 23.09 12.58
CA SER A 148 4.97 23.41 11.71
C SER A 148 4.86 22.44 10.52
N GLY A 149 5.92 21.68 10.27
CA GLY A 149 6.01 20.62 9.28
C GLY A 149 5.35 19.31 9.65
N ASN A 150 4.86 19.14 10.89
CA ASN A 150 4.17 17.93 11.32
C ASN A 150 2.90 17.69 10.50
N PHE A 151 2.63 16.42 10.14
CA PHE A 151 1.40 16.09 9.43
C PHE A 151 0.96 14.65 9.66
N LEU A 152 -0.32 14.41 9.42
CA LEU A 152 -0.94 13.09 9.41
C LEU A 152 -1.11 12.62 7.96
N TYR A 153 -0.55 11.47 7.64
CA TYR A 153 -0.89 10.69 6.46
C TYR A 153 -1.89 9.60 6.82
N ASN A 154 -2.83 9.34 5.94
CA ASN A 154 -3.73 8.19 6.04
C ASN A 154 -4.16 7.73 4.65
N TRP A 155 -4.25 6.41 4.49
CA TRP A 155 -4.85 5.73 3.36
C TRP A 155 -5.79 4.65 3.86
N SER A 156 -6.98 4.54 3.28
CA SER A 156 -7.92 3.48 3.64
C SER A 156 -8.70 3.00 2.42
N GLU A 157 -8.91 1.69 2.32
CA GLU A 157 -9.67 1.04 1.26
C GLU A 157 -10.76 0.14 1.85
N LEU A 158 -11.96 0.22 1.30
CA LEU A 158 -13.03 -0.75 1.51
C LEU A 158 -13.32 -1.44 0.17
N THR A 159 -13.09 -2.74 0.10
CA THR A 159 -13.11 -3.49 -1.15
C THR A 159 -14.11 -4.65 -1.13
N LEU A 160 -14.64 -4.98 -2.29
CA LEU A 160 -15.36 -6.20 -2.58
C LEU A 160 -14.62 -6.98 -3.68
N ALA A 161 -14.30 -8.24 -3.42
CA ALA A 161 -13.64 -9.15 -4.35
C ALA A 161 -14.64 -10.27 -4.76
N PRO A 162 -15.44 -10.08 -5.82
CA PRO A 162 -16.42 -11.08 -6.25
C PRO A 162 -15.76 -12.38 -6.72
N VAL A 163 -14.55 -12.27 -7.28
CA VAL A 163 -13.69 -13.37 -7.72
C VAL A 163 -12.24 -13.07 -7.33
N GLU A 164 -11.38 -14.08 -7.29
CA GLU A 164 -10.00 -13.99 -6.77
C GLU A 164 -9.11 -13.00 -7.51
N TRP A 165 -9.33 -12.82 -8.78
CA TRP A 165 -8.50 -11.96 -9.64
C TRP A 165 -9.04 -10.52 -9.79
N LEU A 166 -10.25 -10.20 -9.27
CA LEU A 166 -10.89 -8.89 -9.42
C LEU A 166 -11.37 -8.36 -8.08
N ARG A 167 -10.97 -7.12 -7.76
CA ARG A 167 -11.52 -6.34 -6.65
C ARG A 167 -11.91 -4.94 -7.11
N PHE A 168 -12.90 -4.35 -6.47
CA PHE A 168 -13.27 -2.96 -6.63
C PHE A 168 -13.73 -2.39 -5.28
N GLY A 169 -13.73 -1.08 -5.13
CA GLY A 169 -14.08 -0.50 -3.85
C GLY A 169 -13.95 1.00 -3.78
N LEU A 170 -14.00 1.46 -2.54
CA LEU A 170 -13.84 2.84 -2.15
C LEU A 170 -12.44 3.04 -1.58
N VAL A 171 -11.88 4.22 -1.78
CA VAL A 171 -10.59 4.61 -1.24
C VAL A 171 -10.68 6.04 -0.69
N THR A 172 -9.97 6.28 0.41
CA THR A 172 -9.74 7.61 0.94
C THR A 172 -8.26 7.79 1.21
N GLN A 173 -7.76 9.02 1.00
CA GLN A 173 -6.40 9.36 1.39
C GLN A 173 -6.32 10.79 1.93
N ARG A 174 -5.35 10.98 2.81
CA ARG A 174 -4.83 12.27 3.23
C ARG A 174 -3.32 12.25 3.08
N THR A 175 -2.78 13.12 2.24
CA THR A 175 -1.35 13.17 1.96
C THR A 175 -0.85 14.61 1.91
N ARG A 176 0.48 14.77 2.11
CA ARG A 176 1.18 16.04 1.92
C ARG A 176 1.95 16.08 0.60
N ALA A 177 2.12 14.96 -0.07
CA ALA A 177 2.86 14.87 -1.33
C ALA A 177 2.31 15.79 -2.43
N TYR A 178 1.01 16.05 -2.38
CA TYR A 178 0.34 17.07 -3.17
C TYR A 178 -0.84 17.65 -2.39
N GLN A 179 -1.17 18.91 -2.65
CA GLN A 179 -2.28 19.61 -2.04
C GLN A 179 -3.41 19.80 -3.04
N THR A 180 -4.62 19.50 -2.60
CA THR A 180 -5.86 19.81 -3.30
C THR A 180 -6.72 20.68 -2.39
N ASP A 181 -7.84 21.19 -2.90
CA ASP A 181 -8.82 21.95 -2.11
C ASP A 181 -9.45 21.11 -0.98
N ARG A 182 -9.20 19.80 -0.98
CA ARG A 182 -9.70 18.86 0.03
C ARG A 182 -8.58 18.24 0.84
N ASP A 183 -8.68 18.37 2.15
CA ASP A 183 -7.77 17.72 3.11
C ASP A 183 -7.85 16.19 3.03
N VAL A 184 -9.06 15.63 2.81
CA VAL A 184 -9.30 14.20 2.62
C VAL A 184 -9.85 13.98 1.22
N GLN A 185 -9.11 13.26 0.43
CA GLN A 185 -9.52 12.84 -0.91
C GLN A 185 -10.24 11.51 -0.83
N ARG A 186 -11.26 11.34 -1.64
CA ARG A 186 -12.08 10.14 -1.73
C ARG A 186 -12.15 9.66 -3.16
N GLY A 187 -12.20 8.35 -3.35
CA GLY A 187 -12.14 7.81 -4.69
C GLY A 187 -12.72 6.41 -4.81
N LEU A 188 -12.61 5.91 -6.02
CA LEU A 188 -12.96 4.56 -6.42
C LEU A 188 -11.70 3.82 -6.82
N LEU A 189 -11.71 2.51 -6.66
CA LEU A 189 -10.63 1.65 -7.13
C LEU A 189 -11.17 0.44 -7.88
N VAL A 190 -10.36 -0.04 -8.82
CA VAL A 190 -10.47 -1.37 -9.44
C VAL A 190 -9.09 -2.01 -9.47
N GLY A 191 -9.00 -3.25 -9.01
CA GLY A 191 -7.75 -3.99 -8.92
C GLY A 191 -7.85 -5.36 -9.56
N PHE A 192 -6.74 -5.79 -10.18
CA PHE A 192 -6.57 -7.10 -10.79
C PHE A 192 -5.37 -7.81 -10.19
N SER A 193 -5.51 -9.10 -9.93
CA SER A 193 -4.44 -9.95 -9.43
C SER A 193 -4.20 -11.13 -10.35
N TYR A 194 -2.95 -11.44 -10.64
CA TYR A 194 -2.57 -12.60 -11.42
C TYR A 194 -1.29 -13.21 -10.84
N LYS A 195 -1.40 -14.39 -10.23
CA LYS A 195 -0.30 -15.04 -9.50
C LYS A 195 0.27 -14.09 -8.43
N LYS A 196 1.54 -13.73 -8.56
CA LYS A 196 2.27 -12.84 -7.66
C LYS A 196 2.20 -11.36 -8.04
N LEU A 197 1.47 -11.01 -9.09
CA LEU A 197 1.32 -9.66 -9.61
C LEU A 197 -0.03 -9.07 -9.23
N SER A 198 -0.05 -7.80 -8.91
CA SER A 198 -1.26 -7.00 -8.71
C SER A 198 -1.18 -5.69 -9.49
N PHE A 199 -2.32 -5.24 -9.98
CA PHE A 199 -2.49 -3.94 -10.62
C PHE A 199 -3.74 -3.30 -10.07
N THR A 200 -3.68 -2.02 -9.71
CA THR A 200 -4.84 -1.28 -9.22
C THR A 200 -4.85 0.11 -9.83
N ALA A 201 -6.00 0.52 -10.31
CA ALA A 201 -6.27 1.89 -10.73
C ALA A 201 -7.18 2.56 -9.69
N TYR A 202 -6.84 3.79 -9.33
CA TYR A 202 -7.60 4.64 -8.44
C TYR A 202 -7.98 5.92 -9.13
N VAL A 203 -9.18 6.41 -8.87
CA VAL A 203 -9.66 7.71 -9.30
C VAL A 203 -10.10 8.46 -8.06
N PHE A 204 -9.35 9.50 -7.68
CA PHE A 204 -9.67 10.36 -6.55
C PHE A 204 -10.46 11.58 -7.00
N ASN A 205 -11.41 11.98 -6.18
CA ASN A 205 -12.31 13.11 -6.39
C ASN A 205 -12.99 13.06 -7.78
N PRO A 206 -13.70 11.97 -8.14
CA PRO A 206 -14.31 11.80 -9.46
C PRO A 206 -15.43 12.82 -9.73
N ASP A 207 -15.87 13.56 -8.73
CA ASP A 207 -16.83 14.66 -8.81
C ASP A 207 -16.18 16.01 -9.17
N GLU A 208 -14.85 16.09 -9.24
CA GLU A 208 -14.13 17.27 -9.70
C GLU A 208 -13.91 17.24 -11.22
N SER A 209 -13.73 18.40 -11.80
CA SER A 209 -13.48 18.54 -13.25
C SER A 209 -12.15 17.90 -13.69
N ARG A 210 -11.22 17.73 -12.78
CA ARG A 210 -9.89 17.14 -12.99
C ARG A 210 -9.54 16.16 -11.84
N PRO A 211 -10.01 14.93 -11.92
CA PRO A 211 -9.71 13.92 -10.91
C PRO A 211 -8.22 13.52 -10.92
N THR A 212 -7.68 13.17 -9.76
CA THR A 212 -6.36 12.57 -9.66
C THR A 212 -6.45 11.08 -10.00
N LEU A 213 -5.56 10.61 -10.89
CA LEU A 213 -5.44 9.20 -11.22
C LEU A 213 -4.19 8.62 -10.57
N VAL A 214 -4.33 7.43 -9.97
CA VAL A 214 -3.19 6.67 -9.45
C VAL A 214 -3.20 5.27 -10.04
N LEU A 215 -2.07 4.86 -10.59
CA LEU A 215 -1.87 3.51 -11.11
C LEU A 215 -0.83 2.80 -10.23
N ALA A 216 -1.26 1.73 -9.59
CA ALA A 216 -0.40 0.90 -8.76
C ALA A 216 -0.09 -0.42 -9.45
N ALA A 217 1.14 -0.85 -9.34
CA ALA A 217 1.59 -2.17 -9.77
C ALA A 217 2.33 -2.87 -8.63
N GLY A 218 2.14 -4.18 -8.47
CA GLY A 218 2.55 -5.00 -7.36
C GLY A 218 3.13 -6.39 -7.65
N MET A 219 4.21 -6.83 -6.90
CA MET A 219 4.77 -8.19 -6.94
C MET A 219 5.24 -8.70 -5.57
N GLN A 220 4.99 -9.97 -5.28
CA GLN A 220 5.54 -10.73 -4.15
C GLN A 220 6.58 -11.75 -4.64
N PHE A 221 7.59 -12.03 -3.81
CA PHE A 221 8.65 -13.01 -4.13
C PHE A 221 8.75 -14.09 -3.06
#